data_9e27a505c59880ef441f182a573d10b7
#
_entry.id   9e27a505c59880ef441f182a573d10b7
#
_cell.length_a   1.000
_cell.length_b   1.000
_cell.length_c   1.000
_cell.angle_alpha   90.00
_cell.angle_beta   90.00
_cell.angle_gamma   90.00
#
_symmetry.space_group_name_H-M   'P 1'
#
loop_
_entity.id
_entity.type
_entity.pdbx_description
1 polymer ?
#
loop_
_entity_poly.entity_id
_entity_poly.type
_entity_poly.pdbx_seq_one_letter_code
_entity_poly.pdbx_strand_id
1 'polypeptide(L)' 'MTISLKLLCRDMFGELPDGDYEVPDGVCAAEALACCAALPRKQAEGVMFMCNGKHIRPETLLTDGDRLLVLRPLRGG' A
#
# COMPACT_ATOMS: atom_id res chain seq x y z
N MET A 1 -12.53 -7.28 0.63
CA MET A 1 -11.48 -8.09 1.26
C MET A 1 -10.75 -7.30 2.34
N THR A 2 -10.12 -7.99 3.25
CA THR A 2 -9.35 -7.37 4.33
C THR A 2 -7.87 -7.54 4.06
N ILE A 3 -7.12 -6.45 4.19
CA ILE A 3 -5.67 -6.49 4.08
C ILE A 3 -5.06 -5.90 5.35
N SER A 4 -3.84 -6.31 5.66
CA SER A 4 -3.06 -5.71 6.73
C SER A 4 -2.12 -4.69 6.13
N LEU A 5 -2.10 -3.48 6.65
CA LEU A 5 -1.31 -2.38 6.11
C LEU A 5 -0.32 -1.89 7.14
N LYS A 6 0.93 -1.73 6.72
CA LYS A 6 1.97 -1.14 7.56
C LYS A 6 2.72 -0.10 6.75
N LEU A 7 2.82 1.11 7.30
CA LEU A 7 3.49 2.23 6.63
C LEU A 7 4.84 2.50 7.31
N LEU A 8 5.90 2.45 6.54
CA LEU A 8 7.23 2.86 6.99
C LEU A 8 7.61 4.26 6.49
N CYS A 9 6.69 4.90 5.77
CA CYS A 9 6.88 6.26 5.25
C CYS A 9 5.76 7.18 5.71
N ARG A 10 5.54 7.24 7.03
CA ARG A 10 4.42 7.97 7.61
C ARG A 10 4.40 9.44 7.25
N ASP A 11 5.56 10.04 7.09
CA ASP A 11 5.67 11.44 6.72
C ASP A 11 5.07 11.75 5.35
N MET A 12 4.91 10.74 4.49
CA MET A 12 4.29 10.91 3.17
C MET A 12 2.77 10.84 3.22
N PHE A 13 2.21 10.16 4.21
CA PHE A 13 0.76 9.89 4.25
C PHE A 13 0.09 10.33 5.55
N GLY A 14 0.79 11.07 6.38
CA GLY A 14 0.22 11.59 7.61
C GLY A 14 -0.02 10.50 8.65
N GLU A 15 -1.19 10.54 9.25
CA GLU A 15 -1.49 9.73 10.41
C GLU A 15 -2.24 8.43 10.11
N LEU A 16 -2.04 7.87 8.93
CA LEU A 16 -2.68 6.60 8.61
C LEU A 16 -2.12 5.49 9.51
N PRO A 17 -2.90 4.93 10.42
CA PRO A 17 -2.37 3.93 11.36
C PRO A 17 -2.18 2.58 10.70
N ASP A 18 -1.23 1.81 11.23
CA ASP A 18 -1.06 0.42 10.84
C ASP A 18 -2.27 -0.38 11.33
N GLY A 19 -2.64 -1.39 10.60
CA GLY A 19 -3.74 -2.26 10.99
C GLY A 19 -4.44 -2.88 9.80
N ASP A 20 -5.59 -3.46 10.08
CA ASP A 20 -6.40 -4.11 9.06
C ASP A 20 -7.35 -3.10 8.41
N TYR A 21 -7.48 -3.18 7.10
CA TYR A 21 -8.34 -2.30 6.33
C TYR A 21 -9.20 -3.10 5.37
N GLU A 22 -10.45 -2.68 5.23
CA GLU A 22 -11.34 -3.22 4.22
C GLU A 22 -11.13 -2.47 2.92
N VAL A 23 -10.90 -3.22 1.84
CA VAL A 23 -10.73 -2.66 0.50
C VAL A 23 -11.56 -3.49 -0.48
N PRO A 24 -11.93 -2.93 -1.64
CA PRO A 24 -12.67 -3.71 -2.63
C PRO A 24 -11.87 -4.91 -3.12
N ASP A 25 -12.57 -5.98 -3.47
CA ASP A 25 -11.93 -7.16 -4.05
C ASP A 25 -11.30 -6.82 -5.40
N GLY A 26 -10.16 -7.43 -5.67
CA GLY A 26 -9.50 -7.28 -6.96
C GLY A 26 -8.74 -5.99 -7.16
N VAL A 27 -8.54 -5.18 -6.10
CA VAL A 27 -7.73 -3.96 -6.24
C VAL A 27 -6.24 -4.31 -6.26
N CYS A 28 -5.46 -3.45 -6.89
CA CYS A 28 -4.01 -3.56 -6.86
C CYS A 28 -3.46 -2.82 -5.62
N ALA A 29 -2.15 -2.99 -5.38
CA ALA A 29 -1.51 -2.38 -4.22
C ALA A 29 -1.70 -0.86 -4.17
N ALA A 30 -1.51 -0.17 -5.30
CA ALA A 30 -1.68 1.29 -5.36
C ALA A 30 -3.12 1.70 -5.06
N GLU A 31 -4.09 0.98 -5.59
CA GLU A 31 -5.49 1.27 -5.34
C GLU A 31 -5.87 1.03 -3.88
N ALA A 32 -5.32 -0.03 -3.30
CA ALA A 32 -5.57 -0.33 -1.89
C ALA A 32 -5.04 0.79 -1.00
N LEU A 33 -3.82 1.26 -1.25
CA LEU A 33 -3.25 2.36 -0.49
C LEU A 33 -4.04 3.65 -0.71
N ALA A 34 -4.40 3.95 -1.94
CA ALA A 34 -5.20 5.14 -2.25
C ALA A 34 -6.53 5.12 -1.51
N CYS A 35 -7.15 3.94 -1.42
CA CYS A 35 -8.41 3.75 -0.71
C CYS A 35 -8.24 3.98 0.79
N CYS A 36 -7.21 3.38 1.39
CA CYS A 36 -6.97 3.47 2.82
C CYS A 36 -6.57 4.88 3.24
N ALA A 37 -5.77 5.55 2.43
CA ALA A 37 -5.23 6.88 2.77
C ALA A 37 -6.05 8.02 2.18
N ALA A 38 -7.10 7.73 1.44
CA ALA A 38 -7.94 8.72 0.75
C ALA A 38 -7.11 9.64 -0.14
N LEU A 39 -6.23 9.04 -0.95
CA LEU A 39 -5.33 9.74 -1.86
C LEU A 39 -5.68 9.45 -3.31
N PRO A 40 -5.27 10.32 -4.24
CA PRO A 40 -5.29 9.96 -5.65
C PRO A 40 -4.35 8.77 -5.91
N ARG A 41 -4.76 7.87 -6.81
CA ARG A 41 -3.96 6.70 -7.13
C ARG A 41 -2.54 7.07 -7.59
N LYS A 42 -2.41 8.14 -8.35
CA LYS A 42 -1.13 8.58 -8.86
C LYS A 42 -0.13 8.85 -7.73
N GLN A 43 -0.60 9.42 -6.63
CA GLN A 43 0.25 9.67 -5.47
C GLN A 43 0.61 8.35 -4.78
N ALA A 44 -0.31 7.40 -4.73
CA ALA A 44 -0.06 6.10 -4.12
C ALA A 44 0.93 5.26 -4.94
N GLU A 45 1.11 5.54 -6.22
CA GLU A 45 2.06 4.84 -7.07
C GLU A 45 3.51 5.25 -6.82
N GLY A 46 3.72 6.35 -6.12
CA GLY A 46 5.05 6.89 -5.87
C GLY A 46 5.83 6.23 -4.74
N VAL A 47 5.37 5.11 -4.22
CA VAL A 47 6.02 4.41 -3.12
C VAL A 47 6.35 2.98 -3.53
N MET A 48 7.17 2.32 -2.70
CA MET A 48 7.48 0.91 -2.89
C MET A 48 6.53 0.08 -2.05
N PHE A 49 6.15 -1.06 -2.60
CA PHE A 49 5.26 -1.99 -1.92
C PHE A 49 5.95 -3.34 -1.71
N MET A 50 5.71 -3.94 -0.55
CA MET A 50 6.03 -5.34 -0.31
C MET A 50 4.75 -6.03 0.13
N CYS A 51 4.57 -7.26 -0.31
CA CYS A 51 3.40 -8.04 0.04
C CYS A 51 3.87 -9.41 0.51
N ASN A 52 3.52 -9.76 1.74
CA ASN A 52 3.89 -11.05 2.34
C ASN A 52 5.40 -11.30 2.25
N GLY A 53 6.19 -10.25 2.44
CA GLY A 53 7.64 -10.34 2.42
C GLY A 53 8.29 -10.28 1.06
N LYS A 54 7.52 -10.05 -0.01
CA LYS A 54 8.05 -9.96 -1.37
C LYS A 54 7.81 -8.57 -1.95
N HIS A 55 8.79 -8.07 -2.67
CA HIS A 55 8.65 -6.80 -3.38
C HIS A 55 7.65 -6.97 -4.54
N ILE A 56 6.68 -6.08 -4.63
CA ILE A 56 5.67 -6.11 -5.69
C ILE A 56 5.57 -4.74 -6.36
N ARG A 57 4.91 -4.71 -7.50
CA ARG A 57 4.64 -3.47 -8.23
C ARG A 57 3.35 -2.83 -7.75
N PRO A 58 3.18 -1.51 -7.96
CA PRO A 58 1.94 -0.84 -7.59
C PRO A 58 0.69 -1.46 -8.23
N GLU A 59 0.82 -2.01 -9.44
CA GLU A 59 -0.31 -2.60 -10.16
C GLU A 59 -0.54 -4.07 -9.83
N THR A 60 0.23 -4.67 -8.92
CA THR A 60 0.03 -6.06 -8.51
C THR A 60 -1.29 -6.21 -7.77
N LEU A 61 -2.11 -7.15 -8.20
CA LEU A 61 -3.40 -7.40 -7.56
C LEU A 61 -3.21 -8.06 -6.19
N LEU A 62 -4.02 -7.63 -5.23
CA LEU A 62 -3.99 -8.17 -3.89
C LEU A 62 -5.08 -9.22 -3.70
N THR A 63 -4.89 -10.07 -2.70
CA THR A 63 -5.89 -11.05 -2.29
C THR A 63 -6.21 -10.86 -0.82
N ASP A 64 -7.33 -11.43 -0.39
CA ASP A 64 -7.78 -11.32 0.99
C ASP A 64 -6.73 -11.87 1.95
N GLY A 65 -6.46 -11.14 3.00
CA GLY A 65 -5.48 -11.52 4.00
C GLY A 65 -4.04 -11.11 3.69
N ASP A 66 -3.80 -10.46 2.56
CA ASP A 66 -2.45 -10.02 2.21
C ASP A 66 -1.91 -9.01 3.22
N ARG A 67 -0.61 -9.06 3.45
CA ARG A 67 0.11 -8.12 4.31
C ARG A 67 0.87 -7.16 3.44
N LEU A 68 0.38 -5.93 3.37
CA LEU A 68 0.96 -4.90 2.52
C LEU A 68 1.86 -3.99 3.35
N LEU A 69 3.11 -3.87 2.93
CA LEU A 69 4.08 -2.98 3.55
C LEU A 69 4.38 -1.87 2.56
N VAL A 70 4.30 -0.63 3.03
CA VAL A 70 4.54 0.55 2.19
C VAL A 70 5.82 1.22 2.64
N LEU A 71 6.74 1.41 1.70
CA LEU A 71 8.07 1.91 1.96
C LEU A 71 8.35 3.16 1.14
N ARG A 72 9.26 3.99 1.64
CA ARG A 72 9.76 5.12 0.88
C ARG A 72 10.54 4.60 -0.31
N PRO A 73 10.33 5.15 -1.51
CA PRO A 73 11.06 4.68 -2.68
C PRO A 73 12.55 4.92 -2.54
N LEU A 74 13.33 3.93 -2.99
CA LEU A 74 14.77 4.09 -3.06
C LEU A 74 15.10 4.93 -4.28
N ARG A 75 15.70 6.07 -4.04
CA ARG A 75 16.17 6.89 -5.14
C ARG A 75 17.64 6.56 -5.37
N GLY A 76 17.91 5.97 -6.48
CA GLY A 76 19.27 5.71 -6.90
C GLY A 76 19.94 7.01 -7.30
N GLY A 77 20.60 7.59 -6.38
CA GLY A 77 21.40 8.78 -6.65
C GLY A 77 20.64 10.04 -6.92
#